data_c8bb4b8e561931df4388ec5ae2b93923
#
_entry.id   c8bb4b8e561931df4388ec5ae2b93923
#
_cell.length_a   1.000
_cell.length_b   1.000
_cell.length_c   1.000
_cell.angle_alpha   90.00
_cell.angle_beta   90.00
_cell.angle_gamma   90.00
#
_symmetry.space_group_name_H-M   'P 1'
#
loop_
_entity.id
_entity.type
_entity.pdbx_description
1 polymer ?
#
loop_
_entity_poly.entity_id
_entity_poly.type
_entity_poly.pdbx_seq_one_letter_code
_entity_poly.pdbx_strand_id
1 'polypeptide(L)'
;MRVFQTLETAFALQRGALFPWAPVILACGIGLYFSLTIELTFPIYTALFVIFVIASAVALRGGLPAQVWAGAVALVVLGVLLAGLRAHAVAGPVLGFRYYGPVEGRIIAIDRSGSDALRLLLDQVVLADTAPDRVPRRVRVSLHGAQGAVALAPGQRVMMSAHLAAPSGPVEPGGFDFRRHAWFLGIGAVGYTRTPVVLAVADR
;
A
#
# COMPACT_ATOMS: atom_id res chain seq x y z
N MET A 1 -1.11 0.88 -47.76
CA MET A 1 0.16 1.66 -47.73
C MET A 1 -0.05 3.12 -47.31
N ARG A 2 -1.01 3.89 -47.85
CA ARG A 2 -1.19 5.32 -47.48
C ARG A 2 -1.49 5.60 -46.00
N VAL A 3 -2.29 4.77 -45.34
CA VAL A 3 -2.64 4.97 -43.92
C VAL A 3 -1.43 4.82 -43.00
N PHE A 4 -0.52 3.90 -43.27
CA PHE A 4 0.71 3.72 -42.48
C PHE A 4 1.66 4.90 -42.63
N GLN A 5 1.79 5.48 -43.85
CA GLN A 5 2.60 6.65 -44.08
C GLN A 5 2.06 7.91 -43.37
N THR A 6 0.72 8.05 -43.32
CA THR A 6 0.07 9.17 -42.61
C THR A 6 0.28 9.05 -41.08
N LEU A 7 0.24 7.84 -40.53
CA LEU A 7 0.54 7.61 -39.11
C LEU A 7 2.02 7.88 -38.77
N GLU A 8 2.94 7.44 -39.64
CA GLU A 8 4.38 7.71 -39.43
C GLU A 8 4.70 9.19 -39.41
N THR A 9 4.13 9.97 -40.34
CA THR A 9 4.31 11.43 -40.37
C THR A 9 3.69 12.10 -39.15
N ALA A 10 2.50 11.69 -38.72
CA ALA A 10 1.84 12.23 -37.54
C ALA A 10 2.66 11.96 -36.24
N PHE A 11 3.17 10.75 -36.07
CA PHE A 11 4.03 10.41 -34.92
C PHE A 11 5.40 11.08 -34.99
N ALA A 12 5.98 11.27 -36.19
CA ALA A 12 7.25 11.97 -36.35
C ALA A 12 7.13 13.45 -35.93
N LEU A 13 6.03 14.11 -36.26
CA LEU A 13 5.74 15.50 -35.85
C LEU A 13 5.51 15.65 -34.34
N GLN A 14 5.06 14.59 -33.66
CA GLN A 14 4.73 14.62 -32.23
C GLN A 14 5.79 13.99 -31.32
N ARG A 15 6.95 13.59 -31.84
CA ARG A 15 7.99 12.91 -31.04
C ARG A 15 8.34 13.62 -29.73
N GLY A 16 8.41 14.94 -29.72
CA GLY A 16 8.67 15.74 -28.52
C GLY A 16 7.51 15.81 -27.54
N ALA A 17 6.27 15.62 -28.03
CA ALA A 17 5.05 15.70 -27.23
C ALA A 17 4.60 14.36 -26.62
N LEU A 18 5.20 13.23 -27.03
CA LEU A 18 4.81 11.90 -26.52
C LEU A 18 5.42 11.58 -25.16
N PHE A 19 6.59 12.09 -24.85
CA PHE A 19 7.29 11.82 -23.58
C PHE A 19 6.48 12.23 -22.34
N PRO A 20 5.79 13.38 -22.27
CA PRO A 20 4.94 13.76 -21.14
C PRO A 20 3.80 12.78 -20.85
N TRP A 21 3.39 11.95 -21.81
CA TRP A 21 2.37 10.92 -21.61
C TRP A 21 2.88 9.65 -20.92
N ALA A 22 4.19 9.44 -20.85
CA ALA A 22 4.77 8.26 -20.22
C ALA A 22 4.32 8.06 -18.76
N PRO A 23 4.34 9.07 -17.87
CA PRO A 23 3.82 8.91 -16.50
C PRO A 23 2.32 8.65 -16.46
N VAL A 24 1.54 9.20 -17.39
CA VAL A 24 0.09 8.96 -17.47
C VAL A 24 -0.19 7.50 -17.84
N ILE A 25 0.50 6.98 -18.86
CA ILE A 25 0.36 5.59 -19.29
C ILE A 25 0.81 4.62 -18.19
N LEU A 26 1.90 4.93 -17.50
CA LEU A 26 2.36 4.15 -16.34
C LEU A 26 1.31 4.16 -15.23
N ALA A 27 0.72 5.33 -14.92
CA ALA A 27 -0.33 5.49 -13.93
C ALA A 27 -1.59 4.69 -14.29
N CYS A 28 -1.94 4.58 -15.59
CA CYS A 28 -3.03 3.69 -16.04
C CYS A 28 -2.74 2.22 -15.67
N GLY A 29 -1.50 1.76 -15.81
CA GLY A 29 -1.11 0.42 -15.38
C GLY A 29 -1.24 0.20 -13.88
N ILE A 30 -0.81 1.18 -13.08
CA ILE A 30 -1.01 1.15 -11.62
C ILE A 30 -2.51 1.14 -11.29
N GLY A 31 -3.31 2.00 -11.93
CA GLY A 31 -4.76 2.05 -11.75
C GLY A 31 -5.44 0.72 -12.12
N LEU A 32 -4.98 0.08 -13.20
CA LEU A 32 -5.47 -1.23 -13.61
C LEU A 32 -5.21 -2.29 -12.52
N TYR A 33 -4.01 -2.33 -11.93
CA TYR A 33 -3.74 -3.23 -10.80
C TYR A 33 -4.71 -2.97 -9.64
N PHE A 34 -4.95 -1.71 -9.28
CA PHE A 34 -5.85 -1.35 -8.19
C PHE A 34 -7.34 -1.59 -8.48
N SER A 35 -7.74 -1.68 -9.74
CA SER A 35 -9.11 -2.04 -10.12
C SER A 35 -9.40 -3.55 -10.00
N LEU A 36 -8.36 -4.38 -9.92
CA LEU A 36 -8.53 -5.81 -9.73
C LEU A 36 -9.03 -6.11 -8.31
N THR A 37 -10.02 -6.98 -8.20
CA THR A 37 -10.57 -7.47 -6.93
C THR A 37 -9.85 -8.69 -6.39
N ILE A 38 -8.97 -9.28 -7.20
CA ILE A 38 -8.20 -10.48 -6.89
C ILE A 38 -6.71 -10.18 -6.95
N GLU A 39 -5.93 -10.83 -6.11
CA GLU A 39 -4.48 -10.78 -6.20
C GLU A 39 -3.98 -11.64 -7.37
N LEU A 40 -3.00 -11.09 -8.10
CA LEU A 40 -2.39 -11.76 -9.23
C LEU A 40 -1.51 -12.92 -8.73
N THR A 41 -1.62 -14.06 -9.41
CA THR A 41 -0.79 -15.24 -9.09
C THR A 41 0.59 -15.15 -9.75
N PHE A 42 1.56 -15.89 -9.23
CA PHE A 42 2.93 -15.93 -9.77
C PHE A 42 3.01 -16.20 -11.29
N PRO A 43 2.25 -17.14 -11.87
CA PRO A 43 2.25 -17.33 -13.33
C PRO A 43 1.81 -16.11 -14.12
N ILE A 44 0.85 -15.33 -13.58
CA ILE A 44 0.38 -14.09 -14.24
C ILE A 44 1.49 -13.03 -14.22
N TYR A 45 2.20 -12.87 -13.10
CA TYR A 45 3.36 -11.97 -13.03
C TYR A 45 4.46 -12.38 -14.02
N THR A 46 4.72 -13.67 -14.15
CA THR A 46 5.71 -14.18 -15.13
C THR A 46 5.27 -13.85 -16.57
N ALA A 47 4.00 -14.07 -16.90
CA ALA A 47 3.47 -13.74 -18.22
C ALA A 47 3.54 -12.23 -18.51
N LEU A 48 3.15 -11.40 -17.55
CA LEU A 48 3.27 -9.95 -17.66
C LEU A 48 4.72 -9.50 -17.85
N PHE A 49 5.66 -10.11 -17.13
CA PHE A 49 7.08 -9.80 -17.29
C PHE A 49 7.59 -10.16 -18.68
N VAL A 50 7.18 -11.30 -19.24
CA VAL A 50 7.52 -11.69 -20.61
C VAL A 50 6.93 -10.70 -21.62
N ILE A 51 5.67 -10.31 -21.45
CA ILE A 51 5.04 -9.26 -22.30
C ILE A 51 5.81 -7.95 -22.21
N PHE A 52 6.21 -7.52 -21.01
CA PHE A 52 7.01 -6.33 -20.80
C PHE A 52 8.33 -6.37 -21.57
N VAL A 53 9.05 -7.50 -21.50
CA VAL A 53 10.35 -7.67 -22.19
C VAL A 53 10.17 -7.64 -23.71
N ILE A 54 9.16 -8.34 -24.24
CA ILE A 54 8.87 -8.37 -25.68
C ILE A 54 8.46 -6.98 -26.17
N ALA A 55 7.54 -6.32 -25.47
CA ALA A 55 7.08 -4.97 -25.82
C ALA A 55 8.22 -3.96 -25.77
N SER A 56 9.08 -4.03 -24.76
CA SER A 56 10.28 -3.19 -24.66
C SER A 56 11.25 -3.44 -25.81
N ALA A 57 11.48 -4.70 -26.19
CA ALA A 57 12.35 -5.03 -27.33
C ALA A 57 11.79 -4.48 -28.65
N VAL A 58 10.48 -4.56 -28.87
CA VAL A 58 9.80 -3.98 -30.05
C VAL A 58 9.86 -2.45 -30.02
N ALA A 59 9.66 -1.84 -28.84
CA ALA A 59 9.77 -0.39 -28.67
C ALA A 59 11.17 0.14 -28.98
N LEU A 60 12.22 -0.65 -28.71
CA LEU A 60 13.62 -0.24 -28.97
C LEU A 60 14.08 -0.49 -30.40
N ARG A 61 13.53 -1.49 -31.10
CA ARG A 61 14.02 -1.96 -32.43
C ARG A 61 13.01 -1.79 -33.55
N GLY A 62 11.74 -1.55 -33.26
CA GLY A 62 10.68 -1.43 -34.25
C GLY A 62 10.70 -0.10 -35.01
N GLY A 63 9.88 0.02 -36.06
CA GLY A 63 9.59 1.29 -36.72
C GLY A 63 8.71 2.20 -35.82
N LEU A 64 8.60 3.48 -36.19
CA LEU A 64 7.95 4.53 -35.38
C LEU A 64 6.56 4.16 -34.81
N PRO A 65 5.61 3.64 -35.57
CA PRO A 65 4.30 3.26 -35.01
C PRO A 65 4.41 2.13 -33.99
N ALA A 66 5.27 1.12 -34.30
CA ALA A 66 5.49 -0.02 -33.40
C ALA A 66 6.18 0.42 -32.10
N GLN A 67 7.13 1.38 -32.15
CA GLN A 67 7.79 1.94 -30.97
C GLN A 67 6.78 2.59 -30.03
N VAL A 68 5.84 3.40 -30.53
CA VAL A 68 4.86 4.13 -29.72
C VAL A 68 3.89 3.16 -29.06
N TRP A 69 3.30 2.24 -29.82
CA TRP A 69 2.33 1.29 -29.27
C TRP A 69 2.96 0.27 -28.32
N ALA A 70 4.10 -0.28 -28.71
CA ALA A 70 4.82 -1.22 -27.84
C ALA A 70 5.35 -0.53 -26.59
N GLY A 71 5.82 0.71 -26.68
CA GLY A 71 6.21 1.52 -25.53
C GLY A 71 5.05 1.79 -24.59
N ALA A 72 3.86 2.10 -25.11
CA ALA A 72 2.67 2.27 -24.29
C ALA A 72 2.28 0.97 -23.55
N VAL A 73 2.28 -0.16 -24.27
CA VAL A 73 2.02 -1.48 -23.65
C VAL A 73 3.06 -1.80 -22.57
N ALA A 74 4.34 -1.57 -22.85
CA ALA A 74 5.42 -1.79 -21.89
C ALA A 74 5.21 -0.94 -20.62
N LEU A 75 4.84 0.34 -20.74
CA LEU A 75 4.60 1.23 -19.61
C LEU A 75 3.38 0.80 -18.79
N VAL A 76 2.27 0.40 -19.42
CA VAL A 76 1.09 -0.11 -18.70
C VAL A 76 1.47 -1.37 -17.92
N VAL A 77 2.11 -2.33 -18.57
CA VAL A 77 2.53 -3.58 -17.92
C VAL A 77 3.52 -3.32 -16.80
N LEU A 78 4.48 -2.41 -17.02
CA LEU A 78 5.41 -1.97 -15.97
C LEU A 78 4.67 -1.39 -14.76
N GLY A 79 3.63 -0.57 -14.98
CA GLY A 79 2.79 -0.02 -13.92
C GLY A 79 2.13 -1.10 -13.07
N VAL A 80 1.56 -2.14 -13.73
CA VAL A 80 0.98 -3.31 -13.03
C VAL A 80 2.04 -4.05 -12.22
N LEU A 81 3.21 -4.33 -12.81
CA LEU A 81 4.31 -5.04 -12.16
C LEU A 81 4.85 -4.27 -10.95
N LEU A 82 5.04 -2.96 -11.06
CA LEU A 82 5.52 -2.11 -9.97
C LEU A 82 4.51 -2.04 -8.81
N ALA A 83 3.21 -1.93 -9.13
CA ALA A 83 2.16 -1.94 -8.12
C ALA A 83 2.10 -3.28 -7.37
N GLY A 84 2.18 -4.41 -8.09
CA GLY A 84 2.26 -5.74 -7.51
C GLY A 84 3.52 -5.96 -6.67
N LEU A 85 4.68 -5.54 -7.18
CA LEU A 85 5.94 -5.60 -6.44
C LEU A 85 5.83 -4.81 -5.12
N ARG A 86 5.25 -3.60 -5.17
CA ARG A 86 5.03 -2.78 -3.98
C ARG A 86 4.08 -3.46 -2.99
N ALA A 87 2.98 -4.08 -3.47
CA ALA A 87 2.04 -4.79 -2.62
C ALA A 87 2.70 -5.94 -1.86
N HIS A 88 3.60 -6.69 -2.51
CA HIS A 88 4.35 -7.77 -1.88
C HIS A 88 5.47 -7.25 -0.96
N ALA A 89 6.16 -6.18 -1.34
CA ALA A 89 7.24 -5.60 -0.54
C ALA A 89 6.75 -5.04 0.81
N VAL A 90 5.51 -4.52 0.86
CA VAL A 90 4.91 -4.02 2.10
C VAL A 90 4.19 -5.09 2.90
N ALA A 91 4.05 -6.30 2.37
CA ALA A 91 3.38 -7.40 3.03
C ALA A 91 3.95 -7.62 4.44
N GLY A 92 3.06 -7.74 5.40
CA GLY A 92 3.40 -7.98 6.80
C GLY A 92 2.32 -8.80 7.48
N PRO A 93 2.60 -9.33 8.67
CA PRO A 93 1.61 -10.07 9.44
C PRO A 93 0.37 -9.22 9.70
N VAL A 94 -0.79 -9.79 9.44
CA VAL A 94 -2.09 -9.24 9.80
C VAL A 94 -2.66 -10.08 10.92
N LEU A 95 -3.19 -9.44 11.96
CA LEU A 95 -3.75 -10.13 13.10
C LEU A 95 -4.98 -10.94 12.67
N GLY A 96 -4.89 -12.27 12.70
CA GLY A 96 -5.96 -13.18 12.24
C GLY A 96 -7.03 -13.47 13.29
N PHE A 97 -6.98 -12.84 14.47
CA PHE A 97 -7.88 -13.07 15.59
C PHE A 97 -8.17 -11.78 16.36
N ARG A 98 -9.17 -11.77 17.21
CA ARG A 98 -9.41 -10.66 18.12
C ARG A 98 -8.47 -10.80 19.32
N TYR A 99 -7.68 -9.78 19.55
CA TYR A 99 -6.74 -9.69 20.65
C TYR A 99 -7.28 -8.72 21.72
N TYR A 100 -7.14 -9.09 22.97
CA TYR A 100 -7.32 -8.20 24.10
C TYR A 100 -6.20 -8.46 25.11
N GLY A 101 -5.42 -7.45 25.40
CA GLY A 101 -4.31 -7.59 26.33
C GLY A 101 -3.30 -6.43 26.25
N PRO A 102 -2.14 -6.59 26.92
CA PRO A 102 -1.08 -5.61 26.89
C PRO A 102 -0.54 -5.43 25.48
N VAL A 103 -0.46 -4.18 25.05
CA VAL A 103 0.15 -3.74 23.79
C VAL A 103 1.23 -2.75 24.13
N GLU A 104 2.45 -3.05 23.72
CA GLU A 104 3.57 -2.16 23.82
C GLU A 104 4.07 -1.79 22.43
N GLY A 105 4.54 -0.55 22.25
CA GLY A 105 5.06 -0.11 20.96
C GLY A 105 5.59 1.31 21.01
N ARG A 106 6.31 1.69 19.95
CA ARG A 106 6.81 3.05 19.78
C ARG A 106 5.83 3.86 18.93
N ILE A 107 5.50 5.05 19.38
CA ILE A 107 4.65 5.99 18.62
C ILE A 107 5.43 6.50 17.41
N ILE A 108 4.91 6.29 16.20
CA ILE A 108 5.46 6.86 14.97
C ILE A 108 4.62 8.00 14.40
N ALA A 109 3.33 8.02 14.71
CA ALA A 109 2.43 9.11 14.33
C ALA A 109 1.26 9.20 15.32
N ILE A 110 0.74 10.41 15.44
CA ILE A 110 -0.46 10.71 16.22
C ILE A 110 -1.41 11.45 15.29
N ASP A 111 -2.63 10.95 15.15
CA ASP A 111 -3.70 11.59 14.37
C ASP A 111 -5.03 11.59 15.15
N ARG A 112 -6.09 12.12 14.54
CA ARG A 112 -7.44 12.11 15.10
C ARG A 112 -8.39 11.31 14.22
N SER A 113 -9.30 10.60 14.85
CA SER A 113 -10.38 9.92 14.13
C SER A 113 -11.46 10.91 13.69
N GLY A 114 -12.37 10.48 12.81
CA GLY A 114 -13.55 11.28 12.47
C GLY A 114 -14.47 11.62 13.66
N SER A 115 -14.34 10.89 14.78
CA SER A 115 -15.02 11.17 16.07
C SER A 115 -14.16 11.98 17.04
N ASP A 116 -13.10 12.62 16.54
CA ASP A 116 -12.11 13.43 17.29
C ASP A 116 -11.30 12.64 18.35
N ALA A 117 -11.44 11.33 18.43
CA ALA A 117 -10.62 10.51 19.31
C ALA A 117 -9.16 10.50 18.84
N LEU A 118 -8.21 10.69 19.76
CA LEU A 118 -6.79 10.59 19.48
C LEU A 118 -6.44 9.18 19.04
N ARG A 119 -5.64 9.03 17.98
CA ARG A 119 -5.17 7.74 17.49
C ARG A 119 -3.66 7.70 17.46
N LEU A 120 -3.11 6.60 17.95
CA LEU A 120 -1.69 6.33 17.90
C LEU A 120 -1.39 5.30 16.80
N LEU A 121 -0.41 5.59 15.98
CA LEU A 121 0.20 4.60 15.10
C LEU A 121 1.49 4.14 15.77
N LEU A 122 1.56 2.84 16.07
CA LEU A 122 2.67 2.23 16.77
C LEU A 122 3.47 1.34 15.83
N ASP A 123 4.80 1.34 15.95
CA ASP A 123 5.71 0.33 15.41
C ASP A 123 6.45 -0.40 16.54
N GLN A 124 7.35 -1.33 16.19
CA GLN A 124 8.05 -2.18 17.15
C GLN A 124 7.10 -2.78 18.19
N VAL A 125 5.98 -3.28 17.69
CA VAL A 125 4.87 -3.74 18.51
C VAL A 125 5.22 -5.03 19.22
N VAL A 126 4.89 -5.11 20.51
CA VAL A 126 4.94 -6.32 21.32
C VAL A 126 3.53 -6.61 21.82
N LEU A 127 3.06 -7.82 21.56
CA LEU A 127 1.79 -8.34 22.06
C LEU A 127 2.07 -9.50 23.00
N ALA A 128 1.50 -9.46 24.20
CA ALA A 128 1.61 -10.60 25.12
C ALA A 128 0.97 -11.86 24.51
N ASP A 129 1.54 -13.02 24.80
CA ASP A 129 1.03 -14.32 24.36
C ASP A 129 0.85 -14.48 22.84
N THR A 130 1.60 -13.70 22.05
CA THR A 130 1.56 -13.77 20.58
C THR A 130 2.94 -14.07 20.04
N ALA A 131 3.04 -15.11 19.21
CA ALA A 131 4.30 -15.48 18.58
C ALA A 131 4.84 -14.34 17.69
N PRO A 132 6.15 -14.05 17.71
CA PRO A 132 6.75 -12.89 17.05
C PRO A 132 6.47 -12.79 15.54
N ASP A 133 6.36 -13.93 14.86
CA ASP A 133 6.03 -14.02 13.42
C ASP A 133 4.59 -13.63 13.08
N ARG A 134 3.70 -13.62 14.10
CA ARG A 134 2.29 -13.24 13.98
C ARG A 134 2.00 -11.82 14.45
N VAL A 135 2.98 -11.15 15.06
CA VAL A 135 2.83 -9.77 15.53
C VAL A 135 2.84 -8.79 14.35
N PRO A 136 1.82 -7.94 14.21
CA PRO A 136 1.78 -6.92 13.17
C PRO A 136 2.96 -5.95 13.26
N ARG A 137 3.52 -5.55 12.10
CA ARG A 137 4.61 -4.55 12.06
C ARG A 137 4.18 -3.20 12.61
N ARG A 138 2.92 -2.84 12.35
CA ARG A 138 2.31 -1.59 12.84
C ARG A 138 0.89 -1.86 13.31
N VAL A 139 0.51 -1.13 14.35
CA VAL A 139 -0.83 -1.19 14.93
C VAL A 139 -1.35 0.23 15.09
N ARG A 140 -2.63 0.45 14.76
CA ARG A 140 -3.32 1.72 14.99
C ARG A 140 -4.30 1.56 16.14
N VAL A 141 -4.15 2.36 17.19
CA VAL A 141 -4.99 2.32 18.39
C VAL A 141 -5.67 3.65 18.62
N SER A 142 -7.01 3.66 18.70
CA SER A 142 -7.81 4.83 19.08
C SER A 142 -7.91 4.90 20.60
N LEU A 143 -7.70 6.08 21.15
CA LEU A 143 -7.77 6.33 22.59
C LEU A 143 -9.17 6.77 22.95
N HIS A 144 -9.85 6.02 23.81
CA HIS A 144 -11.17 6.33 24.32
C HIS A 144 -11.13 6.42 25.86
N GLY A 145 -12.13 7.09 26.44
CA GLY A 145 -12.23 7.28 27.88
C GLY A 145 -11.28 8.35 28.40
N ALA A 146 -11.14 8.42 29.70
CA ALA A 146 -10.25 9.36 30.36
C ALA A 146 -8.80 8.92 30.19
N GLN A 147 -8.08 9.63 29.34
CA GLN A 147 -6.64 9.47 29.20
C GLN A 147 -5.93 10.35 30.22
N GLY A 148 -4.87 9.85 30.84
CA GLY A 148 -4.07 10.64 31.78
C GLY A 148 -3.46 11.87 31.12
N ALA A 149 -2.96 12.81 31.93
CA ALA A 149 -2.30 14.05 31.48
C ALA A 149 -0.89 13.82 30.89
N VAL A 150 -0.66 12.65 30.27
CA VAL A 150 0.64 12.32 29.65
C VAL A 150 0.72 12.97 28.28
N ALA A 151 1.72 13.84 28.09
CA ALA A 151 2.02 14.41 26.79
C ALA A 151 2.62 13.33 25.88
N LEU A 152 1.82 12.81 24.96
CA LEU A 152 2.25 11.83 23.99
C LEU A 152 2.95 12.49 22.81
N ALA A 153 4.10 11.98 22.41
CA ALA A 153 4.88 12.45 21.25
C ALA A 153 5.44 11.29 20.43
N PRO A 154 5.61 11.49 19.10
CA PRO A 154 6.32 10.52 18.27
C PRO A 154 7.72 10.21 18.84
N GLY A 155 8.13 8.95 18.73
CA GLY A 155 9.40 8.42 19.28
C GLY A 155 9.27 7.84 20.68
N GLN A 156 8.26 8.17 21.45
CA GLN A 156 8.04 7.59 22.78
C GLN A 156 7.56 6.15 22.70
N ARG A 157 8.02 5.32 23.63
CA ARG A 157 7.55 3.97 23.83
C ARG A 157 6.41 3.98 24.84
N VAL A 158 5.31 3.34 24.50
CA VAL A 158 4.08 3.32 25.30
C VAL A 158 3.56 1.92 25.50
N MET A 159 2.82 1.74 26.60
CA MET A 159 2.12 0.52 26.94
C MET A 159 0.68 0.82 27.32
N MET A 160 -0.23 -0.05 26.91
CA MET A 160 -1.66 0.03 27.22
C MET A 160 -2.32 -1.33 27.07
N SER A 161 -3.48 -1.53 27.68
CA SER A 161 -4.35 -2.68 27.33
C SER A 161 -5.30 -2.27 26.21
N ALA A 162 -5.29 -2.99 25.11
CA ALA A 162 -6.09 -2.64 23.94
C ALA A 162 -6.86 -3.83 23.36
N HIS A 163 -7.99 -3.52 22.74
CA HIS A 163 -8.71 -4.43 21.87
C HIS A 163 -8.21 -4.21 20.44
N LEU A 164 -7.67 -5.27 19.82
CA LEU A 164 -7.15 -5.22 18.45
C LEU A 164 -7.86 -6.27 17.59
N ALA A 165 -8.02 -5.94 16.31
CA ALA A 165 -8.51 -6.85 15.28
C ALA A 165 -7.87 -6.53 13.93
N ALA A 166 -8.01 -7.42 12.97
CA ALA A 166 -7.63 -7.13 11.59
C ALA A 166 -8.34 -5.87 11.07
N PRO A 167 -7.69 -5.09 10.18
CA PRO A 167 -8.37 -4.03 9.46
C PRO A 167 -9.60 -4.58 8.71
N SER A 168 -10.76 -3.93 8.86
CA SER A 168 -12.00 -4.34 8.19
C SER A 168 -11.99 -3.96 6.71
N GLY A 169 -12.65 -4.78 5.90
CA GLY A 169 -12.92 -4.46 4.50
C GLY A 169 -14.00 -3.38 4.34
N PRO A 170 -14.43 -3.11 3.09
CA PRO A 170 -15.47 -2.13 2.82
C PRO A 170 -16.78 -2.51 3.52
N VAL A 171 -17.49 -1.51 4.04
CA VAL A 171 -18.78 -1.68 4.73
C VAL A 171 -19.89 -1.98 3.73
N GLU A 172 -19.76 -1.48 2.51
CA GLU A 172 -20.72 -1.64 1.42
C GLU A 172 -20.01 -2.02 0.10
N PRO A 173 -20.67 -2.70 -0.83
CA PRO A 173 -20.10 -3.02 -2.13
C PRO A 173 -19.66 -1.75 -2.87
N GLY A 174 -18.40 -1.71 -3.30
CA GLY A 174 -17.81 -0.52 -3.97
C GLY A 174 -17.39 0.60 -3.03
N GLY A 175 -17.57 0.46 -1.72
CA GLY A 175 -17.10 1.40 -0.71
C GLY A 175 -15.58 1.41 -0.54
N PHE A 176 -15.08 2.35 0.24
CA PHE A 176 -13.64 2.46 0.52
C PHE A 176 -13.11 1.21 1.24
N ASP A 177 -12.14 0.55 0.63
CA ASP A 177 -11.47 -0.62 1.24
C ASP A 177 -10.35 -0.17 2.18
N PHE A 178 -10.72 -0.04 3.47
CA PHE A 178 -9.75 0.31 4.51
C PHE A 178 -8.69 -0.78 4.72
N ARG A 179 -9.00 -2.06 4.50
CA ARG A 179 -8.03 -3.17 4.61
C ARG A 179 -6.88 -2.98 3.61
N ARG A 180 -7.23 -2.67 2.35
CA ARG A 180 -6.25 -2.40 1.30
C ARG A 180 -5.40 -1.17 1.61
N HIS A 181 -6.03 -0.10 2.09
CA HIS A 181 -5.31 1.10 2.53
C HIS A 181 -4.35 0.79 3.70
N ALA A 182 -4.81 0.06 4.73
CA ALA A 182 -4.00 -0.35 5.87
C ALA A 182 -2.81 -1.23 5.45
N TRP A 183 -3.01 -2.14 4.47
CA TRP A 183 -1.97 -2.98 3.91
C TRP A 183 -0.79 -2.15 3.38
N PHE A 184 -1.06 -1.13 2.56
CA PHE A 184 0.00 -0.28 2.00
C PHE A 184 0.69 0.61 3.03
N LEU A 185 0.05 0.87 4.17
CA LEU A 185 0.66 1.54 5.33
C LEU A 185 1.40 0.57 6.27
N GLY A 186 1.36 -0.73 6.00
CA GLY A 186 1.94 -1.78 6.85
C GLY A 186 1.20 -1.96 8.18
N ILE A 187 -0.06 -1.53 8.27
CA ILE A 187 -0.91 -1.67 9.45
C ILE A 187 -1.57 -3.04 9.42
N GLY A 188 -1.15 -3.95 10.30
CA GLY A 188 -1.69 -5.30 10.39
C GLY A 188 -2.75 -5.49 11.47
N ALA A 189 -2.96 -4.49 12.34
CA ALA A 189 -4.06 -4.48 13.29
C ALA A 189 -4.56 -3.06 13.58
N VAL A 190 -5.84 -2.95 13.89
CA VAL A 190 -6.50 -1.72 14.33
C VAL A 190 -7.34 -2.01 15.56
N GLY A 191 -7.52 -1.00 16.38
CA GLY A 191 -8.34 -1.18 17.57
C GLY A 191 -8.45 0.05 18.43
N TYR A 192 -8.78 -0.18 19.69
CA TYR A 192 -8.97 0.90 20.65
C TYR A 192 -8.55 0.46 22.06
N THR A 193 -8.23 1.45 22.87
CA THR A 193 -8.06 1.29 24.31
C THR A 193 -9.03 2.20 25.07
N ARG A 194 -9.43 1.76 26.25
CA ARG A 194 -10.14 2.55 27.26
C ARG A 194 -9.28 2.75 28.51
N THR A 195 -8.18 2.03 28.61
CA THR A 195 -7.22 2.23 29.69
C THR A 195 -6.30 3.39 29.36
N PRO A 196 -5.82 4.14 30.37
CA PRO A 196 -4.82 5.18 30.16
C PRO A 196 -3.54 4.62 29.53
N VAL A 197 -2.98 5.39 28.60
CA VAL A 197 -1.68 5.10 28.03
C VAL A 197 -0.60 5.46 29.01
N VAL A 198 0.36 4.58 29.25
CA VAL A 198 1.53 4.84 30.10
C VAL A 198 2.79 4.84 29.25
N LEU A 199 3.75 5.69 29.61
CA LEU A 199 5.08 5.66 28.99
C LEU A 199 5.83 4.45 29.50
N ALA A 200 6.30 3.61 28.59
CA ALA A 200 7.25 2.56 28.92
C ALA A 200 8.64 3.17 29.03
N VAL A 201 9.23 3.09 30.20
CA VAL A 201 10.64 3.48 30.39
C VAL A 201 11.48 2.40 29.75
N ALA A 202 12.31 2.75 28.77
CA ALA A 202 13.30 1.80 28.25
C ALA A 202 14.25 1.43 29.39
N ASP A 203 14.31 0.15 29.77
CA ASP A 203 15.41 -0.34 30.58
C ASP A 203 16.72 -0.02 29.85
N ARG A 204 17.60 0.69 30.55
CA ARG A 204 18.94 1.07 30.05
C ARG A 204 19.87 -0.14 30.06
#